data_31aa0be5db3759d61c4a665634428f1c
#
_entry.id   31aa0be5db3759d61c4a665634428f1c
#
_cell.length_a   1.000
_cell.length_b   1.000
_cell.length_c   1.000
_cell.angle_alpha   90.00
_cell.angle_beta   90.00
_cell.angle_gamma   90.00
#
_symmetry.space_group_name_H-M   'P 1'
#
loop_
_entity.id
_entity.type
_entity.pdbx_description
1 polymer ?
#
loop_
_entity_poly.entity_id
_entity_poly.type
_entity_poly.pdbx_seq_one_letter_code
_entity_poly.pdbx_strand_id
1 'polypeptide(L)'
;MSHANLFSVDPKLDLVLERYVDVPCERVWAAWTQPEHLKKWFTPAPWQTVDCEIDLRPGGRFFTMMRSPEGQQFPNVGCYLEVEENSRLVWTNSVLPGFRPAPAPVAEHGGFHFTAAVLMEAHGKGTRYTAIAMHGDETTRAQHEAMGFHDGWGKALDQLVELMK
;
A
#
# COMPACT_ATOMS: atom_id res chain seq x y z
N MET A 1 9.59 22.07 -3.76
CA MET A 1 10.06 21.12 -4.76
C MET A 1 8.96 20.09 -5.01
N SER A 2 8.63 19.83 -6.24
CA SER A 2 7.59 18.85 -6.56
C SER A 2 8.12 17.44 -6.39
N HIS A 3 7.43 16.63 -5.60
CA HIS A 3 7.77 15.21 -5.41
C HIS A 3 7.37 14.36 -6.60
N ALA A 4 6.60 14.92 -7.55
CA ALA A 4 6.13 14.20 -8.74
C ALA A 4 7.28 13.68 -9.60
N ASN A 5 8.45 14.32 -9.55
CA ASN A 5 9.61 13.90 -10.34
C ASN A 5 10.33 12.67 -9.78
N LEU A 6 10.14 12.38 -8.49
CA LEU A 6 10.77 11.22 -7.87
C LEU A 6 10.05 9.92 -8.30
N PHE A 7 8.74 9.99 -8.51
CA PHE A 7 7.94 8.85 -8.92
C PHE A 7 7.47 9.03 -10.35
N SER A 8 8.44 8.93 -11.28
CA SER A 8 8.13 8.98 -12.70
C SER A 8 7.43 7.67 -13.08
N VAL A 9 6.12 7.73 -13.33
CA VAL A 9 5.33 6.55 -13.63
C VAL A 9 5.72 5.98 -14.99
N ASP A 10 6.05 4.68 -15.01
CA ASP A 10 6.28 3.94 -16.25
C ASP A 10 5.01 3.11 -16.52
N PRO A 11 4.24 3.43 -17.60
CA PRO A 11 2.99 2.72 -17.87
C PRO A 11 3.17 1.22 -18.11
N LYS A 12 4.38 0.76 -18.42
CA LYS A 12 4.66 -0.66 -18.63
C LYS A 12 4.94 -1.41 -17.34
N LEU A 13 5.39 -0.72 -16.31
CA LEU A 13 5.83 -1.32 -15.05
C LEU A 13 4.95 -0.97 -13.86
N ASP A 14 4.21 0.12 -13.93
CA ASP A 14 3.51 0.65 -12.77
C ASP A 14 2.00 0.61 -12.93
N LEU A 15 1.32 0.45 -11.79
CA LEU A 15 -0.13 0.58 -11.68
C LEU A 15 -0.42 1.78 -10.79
N VAL A 16 -1.38 2.61 -11.19
CA VAL A 16 -1.69 3.85 -10.49
C VAL A 16 -3.18 3.94 -10.18
N LEU A 17 -3.49 4.29 -8.93
CA LEU A 17 -4.83 4.66 -8.49
C LEU A 17 -4.77 6.10 -7.99
N GLU A 18 -5.44 7.01 -8.68
CA GLU A 18 -5.50 8.40 -8.28
C GLU A 18 -6.96 8.79 -8.06
N ARG A 19 -7.26 9.34 -6.88
CA ARG A 19 -8.60 9.83 -6.57
C ARG A 19 -8.55 11.00 -5.62
N TYR A 20 -9.56 11.86 -5.70
CA TYR A 20 -9.85 12.82 -4.65
C TYR A 20 -10.70 12.11 -3.60
N VAL A 21 -10.32 12.25 -2.32
CA VAL A 21 -11.10 11.72 -1.20
C VAL A 21 -11.45 12.86 -0.24
N ASP A 22 -12.65 12.83 0.28
CA ASP A 22 -13.16 13.88 1.17
C ASP A 22 -12.76 13.60 2.62
N VAL A 23 -11.46 13.40 2.81
CA VAL A 23 -10.83 13.14 4.10
C VAL A 23 -9.52 13.92 4.12
N PRO A 24 -9.24 14.72 5.14
CA PRO A 24 -8.00 15.50 5.17
C PRO A 24 -6.75 14.62 5.30
N CYS A 25 -5.62 15.15 4.83
CA CYS A 25 -4.37 14.39 4.75
C CYS A 25 -3.95 13.75 6.08
N GLU A 26 -4.13 14.45 7.19
CA GLU A 26 -3.75 13.92 8.50
C GLU A 26 -4.59 12.70 8.90
N ARG A 27 -5.82 12.60 8.43
CA ARG A 27 -6.64 11.42 8.69
C ARG A 27 -6.29 10.27 7.74
N VAL A 28 -5.96 10.58 6.48
CA VAL A 28 -5.46 9.58 5.55
C VAL A 28 -4.16 8.99 6.09
N TRP A 29 -3.28 9.84 6.59
CA TRP A 29 -2.03 9.42 7.20
C TRP A 29 -2.27 8.52 8.42
N ALA A 30 -3.18 8.92 9.32
CA ALA A 30 -3.51 8.12 10.49
C ALA A 30 -4.06 6.75 10.09
N ALA A 31 -4.88 6.69 9.06
CA ALA A 31 -5.43 5.42 8.56
C ALA A 31 -4.32 4.46 8.11
N TRP A 32 -3.28 4.97 7.48
CA TRP A 32 -2.16 4.18 6.98
C TRP A 32 -1.12 3.82 8.03
N THR A 33 -1.03 4.59 9.11
CA THR A 33 0.11 4.49 10.04
C THR A 33 -0.24 3.99 11.44
N GLN A 34 -1.52 3.89 11.76
CA GLN A 34 -1.96 3.37 13.06
C GLN A 34 -2.55 1.97 12.87
N PRO A 35 -1.98 0.93 13.52
CA PRO A 35 -2.44 -0.44 13.33
C PRO A 35 -3.92 -0.66 13.56
N GLU A 36 -4.50 -0.02 14.58
CA GLU A 36 -5.93 -0.16 14.89
C GLU A 36 -6.82 0.38 13.78
N HIS A 37 -6.36 1.38 13.02
CA HIS A 37 -7.10 1.88 11.86
C HIS A 37 -6.84 1.00 10.64
N LEU A 38 -5.58 0.69 10.37
CA LEU A 38 -5.19 -0.05 9.17
C LEU A 38 -5.89 -1.39 9.07
N LYS A 39 -6.04 -2.09 10.18
CA LYS A 39 -6.72 -3.39 10.21
C LYS A 39 -8.17 -3.33 9.73
N LYS A 40 -8.80 -2.17 9.80
CA LYS A 40 -10.23 -2.04 9.48
C LYS A 40 -10.51 -1.77 8.01
N TRP A 41 -9.51 -1.34 7.22
CA TRP A 41 -9.77 -0.96 5.83
C TRP A 41 -8.81 -1.57 4.81
N PHE A 42 -7.64 -2.06 5.24
CA PHE A 42 -6.52 -2.36 4.35
C PHE A 42 -6.81 -3.46 3.32
N THR A 43 -7.67 -4.41 3.65
CA THR A 43 -8.07 -5.46 2.71
C THR A 43 -9.52 -5.27 2.29
N PRO A 44 -9.84 -5.48 0.99
CA PRO A 44 -11.23 -5.35 0.54
C PRO A 44 -12.09 -6.48 1.13
N ALA A 45 -13.23 -6.10 1.74
CA ALA A 45 -14.16 -7.08 2.28
C ALA A 45 -14.62 -8.03 1.17
N PRO A 46 -14.84 -9.32 1.43
CA PRO A 46 -14.94 -9.97 2.76
C PRO A 46 -13.59 -10.43 3.34
N TRP A 47 -12.46 -10.14 2.68
CA TRP A 47 -11.16 -10.38 3.26
C TRP A 47 -10.95 -9.46 4.47
N GLN A 48 -10.09 -9.89 5.39
CA GLN A 48 -9.81 -9.12 6.60
C GLN A 48 -8.31 -9.02 6.84
N THR A 49 -7.88 -7.92 7.43
CA THR A 49 -6.54 -7.78 8.02
C THR A 49 -6.69 -8.01 9.51
N VAL A 50 -6.23 -9.17 9.99
CA VAL A 50 -6.48 -9.59 11.37
C VAL A 50 -5.35 -9.23 12.33
N ASP A 51 -4.18 -8.88 11.81
CA ASP A 51 -3.05 -8.43 12.61
C ASP A 51 -2.21 -7.45 11.80
N CYS A 52 -1.53 -6.56 12.51
CA CYS A 52 -0.73 -5.51 11.88
C CYS A 52 0.32 -5.00 12.86
N GLU A 53 1.57 -4.86 12.37
CA GLU A 53 2.65 -4.24 13.12
C GLU A 53 3.28 -3.16 12.25
N ILE A 54 3.46 -1.98 12.81
CA ILE A 54 4.01 -0.83 12.09
C ILE A 54 5.16 -0.23 12.91
N ASP A 55 6.38 -0.29 12.37
CA ASP A 55 7.53 0.45 12.87
C ASP A 55 7.79 1.59 11.90
N LEU A 56 7.21 2.76 12.17
CA LEU A 56 7.07 3.85 11.22
C LEU A 56 8.36 4.66 11.07
N ARG A 57 9.32 4.08 10.36
CA ARG A 57 10.61 4.72 10.04
C ARG A 57 11.22 4.00 8.85
N PRO A 58 12.12 4.67 8.10
CA PRO A 58 12.86 3.97 7.04
C PRO A 58 13.58 2.76 7.59
N GLY A 59 13.44 1.61 6.92
CA GLY A 59 13.98 0.34 7.41
C GLY A 59 13.07 -0.39 8.41
N GLY A 60 12.00 0.25 8.87
CA GLY A 60 11.08 -0.34 9.83
C GLY A 60 10.17 -1.41 9.24
N ARG A 61 9.65 -2.26 10.11
CA ARG A 61 8.78 -3.37 9.73
C ARG A 61 7.35 -2.90 9.45
N PHE A 62 6.81 -3.32 8.31
CA PHE A 62 5.40 -3.20 8.00
C PHE A 62 4.84 -4.61 7.81
N PHE A 63 4.15 -5.10 8.82
CA PHE A 63 3.59 -6.45 8.81
C PHE A 63 2.07 -6.40 8.79
N THR A 64 1.46 -7.22 7.93
CA THR A 64 0.01 -7.44 7.94
C THR A 64 -0.27 -8.93 7.82
N MET A 65 -1.29 -9.39 8.56
CA MET A 65 -1.82 -10.73 8.40
C MET A 65 -3.19 -10.63 7.77
N MET A 66 -3.29 -11.10 6.53
CA MET A 66 -4.57 -11.11 5.81
C MET A 66 -5.26 -12.46 6.01
N ARG A 67 -6.57 -12.41 6.12
CA ARG A 67 -7.39 -13.64 6.25
C ARG A 67 -8.44 -13.67 5.16
N SER A 68 -8.49 -14.79 4.43
CA SER A 68 -9.50 -15.00 3.39
C SER A 68 -10.87 -15.30 4.01
N PRO A 69 -11.97 -15.21 3.23
CA PRO A 69 -13.29 -15.59 3.72
C PRO A 69 -13.36 -17.03 4.20
N GLU A 70 -12.51 -17.91 3.69
CA GLU A 70 -12.42 -19.31 4.09
C GLU A 70 -11.61 -19.54 5.36
N GLY A 71 -11.01 -18.46 5.92
CA GLY A 71 -10.23 -18.54 7.15
C GLY A 71 -8.73 -18.78 6.93
N GLN A 72 -8.27 -18.85 5.69
CA GLN A 72 -6.85 -19.05 5.39
C GLN A 72 -6.09 -17.74 5.64
N GLN A 73 -4.92 -17.84 6.28
CA GLN A 73 -4.12 -16.68 6.66
C GLN A 73 -2.90 -16.52 5.76
N PHE A 74 -2.58 -15.27 5.42
CA PHE A 74 -1.47 -14.90 4.54
C PHE A 74 -0.66 -13.80 5.21
N PRO A 75 0.54 -14.12 5.75
CA PRO A 75 1.40 -13.09 6.33
C PRO A 75 2.12 -12.31 5.23
N ASN A 76 2.22 -10.99 5.43
CA ASN A 76 2.94 -10.11 4.53
C ASN A 76 3.91 -9.26 5.34
N VAL A 77 5.19 -9.29 4.99
CA VAL A 77 6.22 -8.50 5.64
C VAL A 77 6.80 -7.55 4.61
N GLY A 78 6.78 -6.27 4.96
CA GLY A 78 7.40 -5.22 4.16
C GLY A 78 8.36 -4.39 4.97
N CYS A 79 9.09 -3.53 4.26
CA CYS A 79 10.03 -2.59 4.83
C CYS A 79 9.68 -1.19 4.38
N TYR A 80 9.55 -0.25 5.32
CA TYR A 80 9.36 1.14 4.96
C TYR A 80 10.65 1.70 4.35
N LEU A 81 10.50 2.45 3.28
CA LEU A 81 11.62 3.11 2.61
C LEU A 81 11.62 4.60 2.87
N GLU A 82 10.44 5.21 2.90
CA GLU A 82 10.29 6.64 3.14
C GLU A 82 9.05 6.92 3.95
N VAL A 83 9.18 7.81 4.94
CA VAL A 83 8.09 8.21 5.81
C VAL A 83 8.13 9.74 5.90
N GLU A 84 7.18 10.41 5.28
CA GLU A 84 7.03 11.86 5.33
C GLU A 84 5.60 12.17 5.76
N GLU A 85 5.46 12.63 7.00
CA GLU A 85 4.16 12.80 7.65
C GLU A 85 3.18 13.61 6.82
N ASN A 86 1.96 13.07 6.67
CA ASN A 86 0.84 13.67 5.94
C ASN A 86 1.11 13.90 4.45
N SER A 87 2.17 13.34 3.90
CA SER A 87 2.58 13.61 2.53
C SER A 87 2.90 12.35 1.74
N ARG A 88 3.78 11.48 2.26
CA ARG A 88 4.28 10.38 1.46
C ARG A 88 4.69 9.18 2.31
N LEU A 89 4.25 8.01 1.91
CA LEU A 89 4.60 6.76 2.56
C LEU A 89 5.01 5.76 1.47
N VAL A 90 6.23 5.23 1.58
CA VAL A 90 6.75 4.26 0.60
C VAL A 90 7.20 3.02 1.33
N TRP A 91 6.77 1.86 0.85
CA TRP A 91 7.24 0.58 1.38
C TRP A 91 7.43 -0.43 0.25
N THR A 92 8.11 -1.52 0.57
CA THR A 92 8.36 -2.59 -0.40
C THR A 92 8.41 -3.94 0.30
N ASN A 93 8.09 -5.01 -0.43
CA ASN A 93 8.33 -6.37 0.05
C ASN A 93 9.60 -6.98 -0.58
N SER A 94 10.32 -6.22 -1.40
CA SER A 94 11.59 -6.69 -1.97
C SER A 94 12.76 -6.52 -1.02
N VAL A 95 12.51 -5.88 0.14
CA VAL A 95 13.50 -5.66 1.21
C VAL A 95 12.82 -6.04 2.52
N LEU A 96 13.53 -6.78 3.36
CA LEU A 96 13.09 -7.09 4.72
C LEU A 96 13.44 -5.95 5.67
N PRO A 97 12.81 -5.87 6.87
CA PRO A 97 13.17 -4.85 7.85
C PRO A 97 14.68 -4.78 8.08
N GLY A 98 15.19 -3.56 8.25
CA GLY A 98 16.62 -3.31 8.34
C GLY A 98 17.31 -3.25 6.98
N PHE A 99 16.52 -3.07 5.90
CA PHE A 99 17.04 -2.97 4.53
C PHE A 99 17.73 -4.25 4.03
N ARG A 100 17.39 -5.40 4.59
CA ARG A 100 17.94 -6.69 4.14
C ARG A 100 17.22 -7.09 2.84
N PRO A 101 17.94 -7.37 1.74
CA PRO A 101 17.29 -7.87 0.54
C PRO A 101 16.47 -9.12 0.84
N ALA A 102 15.22 -9.13 0.36
CA ALA A 102 14.34 -10.26 0.56
C ALA A 102 14.73 -11.41 -0.39
N PRO A 103 14.48 -12.68 0.01
CA PRO A 103 14.67 -13.79 -0.91
C PRO A 103 13.68 -13.67 -2.09
N ALA A 104 13.99 -14.37 -3.19
CA ALA A 104 13.12 -14.36 -4.36
C ALA A 104 11.70 -14.82 -3.95
N PRO A 105 10.64 -14.19 -4.52
CA PRO A 105 9.28 -14.59 -4.20
C PRO A 105 9.01 -16.00 -4.69
N VAL A 106 8.14 -16.72 -3.94
CA VAL A 106 7.76 -18.07 -4.30
C VAL A 106 6.61 -18.00 -5.31
N ALA A 107 6.92 -18.25 -6.58
CA ALA A 107 5.95 -18.14 -7.68
C ALA A 107 4.73 -19.06 -7.49
N GLU A 108 4.93 -20.23 -6.88
CA GLU A 108 3.86 -21.20 -6.61
C GLU A 108 2.75 -20.66 -5.71
N HIS A 109 3.07 -19.65 -4.90
CA HIS A 109 2.09 -19.02 -4.01
C HIS A 109 1.59 -17.68 -4.55
N GLY A 110 1.85 -17.40 -5.83
CA GLY A 110 1.45 -16.14 -6.45
C GLY A 110 2.25 -14.94 -5.95
N GLY A 111 3.38 -15.18 -5.30
CA GLY A 111 4.22 -14.13 -4.74
C GLY A 111 4.97 -13.35 -5.80
N PHE A 112 5.07 -12.05 -5.60
CA PHE A 112 5.89 -11.17 -6.42
C PHE A 112 6.35 -9.97 -5.60
N HIS A 113 7.44 -9.35 -6.03
CA HIS A 113 7.93 -8.14 -5.38
C HIS A 113 7.37 -6.90 -6.05
N PHE A 114 7.04 -5.92 -5.23
CA PHE A 114 6.65 -4.59 -5.71
C PHE A 114 6.97 -3.55 -4.65
N THR A 115 7.06 -2.30 -5.08
CA THR A 115 7.20 -1.15 -4.19
C THR A 115 5.96 -0.31 -4.32
N ALA A 116 5.39 0.09 -3.20
CA ALA A 116 4.20 0.93 -3.17
C ALA A 116 4.54 2.31 -2.64
N ALA A 117 4.02 3.33 -3.31
CA ALA A 117 4.11 4.71 -2.85
C ALA A 117 2.70 5.26 -2.71
N VAL A 118 2.39 5.80 -1.54
CA VAL A 118 1.13 6.50 -1.29
C VAL A 118 1.44 7.98 -1.13
N LEU A 119 0.90 8.79 -2.02
CA LEU A 119 1.12 10.23 -2.04
C LEU A 119 -0.16 10.93 -1.62
N MET A 120 -0.04 11.92 -0.75
CA MET A 120 -1.15 12.68 -0.21
C MET A 120 -0.87 14.15 -0.42
N GLU A 121 -1.79 14.84 -1.10
CA GLU A 121 -1.68 16.26 -1.34
C GLU A 121 -2.98 16.93 -0.94
N ALA A 122 -2.89 17.97 -0.10
CA ALA A 122 -4.08 18.70 0.32
C ALA A 122 -4.78 19.32 -0.89
N HIS A 123 -6.09 19.11 -0.98
CA HIS A 123 -6.91 19.65 -2.06
C HIS A 123 -8.26 20.06 -1.47
N GLY A 124 -8.46 21.37 -1.31
CA GLY A 124 -9.62 21.88 -0.58
C GLY A 124 -9.61 21.34 0.86
N LYS A 125 -10.71 20.73 1.28
CA LYS A 125 -10.82 20.12 2.61
C LYS A 125 -10.39 18.66 2.64
N GLY A 126 -10.10 18.10 1.49
CA GLY A 126 -9.76 16.69 1.35
C GLY A 126 -8.36 16.46 0.83
N THR A 127 -8.16 15.32 0.20
CA THR A 127 -6.85 14.85 -0.24
C THR A 127 -6.91 14.37 -1.68
N ARG A 128 -5.94 14.80 -2.49
CA ARG A 128 -5.63 14.11 -3.73
C ARG A 128 -4.76 12.93 -3.36
N TYR A 129 -5.30 11.76 -3.52
CA TYR A 129 -4.68 10.50 -3.11
C TYR A 129 -4.15 9.77 -4.34
N THR A 130 -2.88 9.42 -4.32
CA THR A 130 -2.26 8.66 -5.41
C THR A 130 -1.54 7.45 -4.83
N ALA A 131 -1.93 6.26 -5.24
CA ALA A 131 -1.23 5.02 -4.89
C ALA A 131 -0.56 4.48 -6.15
N ILE A 132 0.74 4.23 -6.07
CA ILE A 132 1.53 3.70 -7.18
C ILE A 132 2.12 2.37 -6.75
N ALA A 133 1.83 1.31 -7.51
CA ALA A 133 2.47 0.02 -7.32
C ALA A 133 3.49 -0.16 -8.45
N MET A 134 4.77 -0.25 -8.08
CA MET A 134 5.89 -0.30 -9.02
C MET A 134 6.46 -1.71 -9.08
N HIS A 135 6.70 -2.20 -10.30
CA HIS A 135 7.17 -3.57 -10.54
C HIS A 135 8.48 -3.57 -11.30
N GLY A 136 9.22 -4.68 -11.19
CA GLY A 136 10.52 -4.81 -11.85
C GLY A 136 10.43 -5.24 -13.31
N ASP A 137 9.28 -5.78 -13.74
CA ASP A 137 9.07 -6.23 -15.11
C ASP A 137 7.57 -6.19 -15.48
N GLU A 138 7.31 -6.29 -16.79
CA GLU A 138 5.95 -6.21 -17.32
C GLU A 138 5.09 -7.41 -16.92
N THR A 139 5.70 -8.58 -16.76
CA THR A 139 4.98 -9.80 -16.35
C THR A 139 4.42 -9.65 -14.96
N THR A 140 5.23 -9.16 -14.03
CA THR A 140 4.79 -8.93 -12.64
C THR A 140 3.70 -7.87 -12.56
N ARG A 141 3.85 -6.79 -13.34
CA ARG A 141 2.81 -5.75 -13.41
C ARG A 141 1.49 -6.34 -13.90
N ALA A 142 1.54 -7.15 -14.96
CA ALA A 142 0.34 -7.78 -15.52
C ALA A 142 -0.29 -8.75 -14.53
N GLN A 143 0.52 -9.49 -13.78
CA GLN A 143 0.04 -10.40 -12.73
C GLN A 143 -0.71 -9.63 -11.64
N HIS A 144 -0.15 -8.54 -11.16
CA HIS A 144 -0.77 -7.70 -10.13
C HIS A 144 -2.08 -7.08 -10.63
N GLU A 145 -2.08 -6.60 -11.88
CA GLU A 145 -3.29 -6.05 -12.48
C GLU A 145 -4.39 -7.12 -12.61
N ALA A 146 -4.02 -8.32 -13.06
CA ALA A 146 -4.96 -9.43 -13.21
C ALA A 146 -5.54 -9.91 -11.87
N MET A 147 -4.82 -9.69 -10.78
CA MET A 147 -5.32 -9.96 -9.43
C MET A 147 -6.36 -8.95 -8.96
N GLY A 148 -6.65 -7.92 -9.76
CA GLY A 148 -7.66 -6.93 -9.44
C GLY A 148 -7.14 -5.69 -8.72
N PHE A 149 -5.96 -5.19 -9.11
CA PHE A 149 -5.37 -4.02 -8.46
C PHE A 149 -6.35 -2.86 -8.35
N HIS A 150 -6.93 -2.44 -9.48
CA HIS A 150 -7.80 -1.25 -9.49
C HIS A 150 -9.03 -1.45 -8.62
N ASP A 151 -9.69 -2.60 -8.74
CA ASP A 151 -10.88 -2.89 -7.95
C ASP A 151 -10.55 -3.08 -6.48
N GLY A 152 -9.49 -3.84 -6.16
CA GLY A 152 -9.10 -4.15 -4.80
C GLY A 152 -8.59 -2.94 -4.03
N TRP A 153 -7.65 -2.21 -4.61
CA TRP A 153 -7.10 -1.01 -3.97
C TRP A 153 -8.14 0.11 -3.90
N GLY A 154 -8.99 0.20 -4.95
CA GLY A 154 -10.10 1.16 -4.95
C GLY A 154 -11.12 0.87 -3.86
N LYS A 155 -11.50 -0.40 -3.70
CA LYS A 155 -12.45 -0.79 -2.66
C LYS A 155 -11.86 -0.58 -1.25
N ALA A 156 -10.59 -0.90 -1.07
CA ALA A 156 -9.91 -0.64 0.21
C ALA A 156 -9.89 0.86 0.51
N LEU A 157 -9.64 1.69 -0.50
CA LEU A 157 -9.68 3.14 -0.33
C LEU A 157 -11.08 3.63 0.05
N ASP A 158 -12.13 3.07 -0.55
CA ASP A 158 -13.50 3.38 -0.17
C ASP A 158 -13.76 3.06 1.31
N GLN A 159 -13.21 1.94 1.78
CA GLN A 159 -13.32 1.54 3.18
C GLN A 159 -12.55 2.49 4.11
N LEU A 160 -11.37 2.96 3.68
CA LEU A 160 -10.60 3.96 4.41
C LEU A 160 -11.40 5.25 4.56
N VAL A 161 -11.97 5.73 3.47
CA VAL A 161 -12.75 6.97 3.45
C VAL A 161 -13.94 6.85 4.40
N GLU A 162 -14.65 5.73 4.34
CA GLU A 162 -15.81 5.50 5.21
C GLU A 162 -15.43 5.49 6.69
N LEU A 163 -14.28 4.88 7.00
CA LEU A 163 -13.78 4.79 8.36
C LEU A 163 -13.35 6.15 8.92
N MET A 164 -12.73 6.98 8.07
CA MET A 164 -12.06 8.20 8.53
C MET A 164 -12.85 9.48 8.28
N LYS A 165 -14.07 9.37 7.82
CA LYS A 165 -14.96 10.54 7.65
C LYS A 165 -15.11 11.33 8.94
#